data_a5a63afc250009fcff07e035330757d4
#
_entry.id   a5a63afc250009fcff07e035330757d4
#
_cell.length_a   1.000
_cell.length_b   1.000
_cell.length_c   1.000
_cell.angle_alpha   90.00
_cell.angle_beta   90.00
_cell.angle_gamma   90.00
#
_symmetry.space_group_name_H-M   'P 1'
#
loop_
_entity.id
_entity.type
_entity.pdbx_description
1 polymer ?
#
loop_
_entity_poly.entity_id
_entity_poly.type
_entity_poly.pdbx_seq_one_letter_code
_entity_poly.pdbx_strand_id
1 'polypeptide(L)'
;MPVCDKVSKNFLDEMTHDIIREFPDQIVSVVLFGSATTREWIRGKSDIDCIVLIKNRKMRKMVEESLDDILIKLDGKYNLGLSETCTPYKKTTNPALNLILKVESMVMFGRPFFVLAEDQFDLKNAKIRHDLKIQIGLSTLASLNMFLYRIKSTGMILYGKDIREDFPEPIPRIEKIKASFNAILLLMMSFAILPYSAKTSFSHAVKANLWACDDVLFAFGKPLSTTFKEIQQVKKMFKGYDVEFKHLDEALQYKRKIQTDNLTRLFVLKYLAKSTGFVIGLYIQTLKKMLWNKT
;
A
#
# COMPACT_ATOMS: atom_id res chain seq x y z
N MET A 1 -9.20 -18.33 -9.48
CA MET A 1 -8.89 -17.22 -8.58
C MET A 1 -7.42 -17.26 -8.20
N PRO A 2 -6.64 -16.21 -8.33
CA PRO A 2 -5.22 -16.18 -7.95
C PRO A 2 -5.01 -15.82 -6.48
N VAL A 3 -5.87 -16.27 -5.57
CA VAL A 3 -5.68 -16.10 -4.13
C VAL A 3 -4.62 -17.07 -3.64
N CYS A 4 -3.80 -16.63 -2.71
CA CYS A 4 -2.51 -17.20 -2.33
C CYS A 4 -2.54 -18.68 -1.94
N ASP A 5 -3.55 -19.12 -1.19
CA ASP A 5 -3.80 -20.50 -0.80
C ASP A 5 -5.27 -20.72 -0.43
N LYS A 6 -5.65 -21.98 -0.22
CA LYS A 6 -7.03 -22.34 0.14
C LYS A 6 -7.48 -21.75 1.47
N VAL A 7 -6.55 -21.59 2.43
CA VAL A 7 -6.86 -21.05 3.77
C VAL A 7 -7.18 -19.57 3.69
N SER A 8 -6.34 -18.79 2.99
CA SER A 8 -6.58 -17.36 2.75
C SER A 8 -7.87 -17.11 1.96
N LYS A 9 -8.18 -17.99 1.00
CA LYS A 9 -9.44 -17.91 0.26
C LYS A 9 -10.64 -18.13 1.19
N ASN A 10 -10.63 -19.16 2.00
CA ASN A 10 -11.71 -19.44 2.94
C ASN A 10 -11.90 -18.29 3.95
N PHE A 11 -10.79 -17.70 4.43
CA PHE A 11 -10.81 -16.50 5.26
C PHE A 11 -11.55 -15.34 4.58
N LEU A 12 -11.18 -15.03 3.32
CA LEU A 12 -11.79 -13.94 2.55
C LEU A 12 -13.27 -14.18 2.26
N ASP A 13 -13.63 -15.41 1.91
CA ASP A 13 -15.02 -15.80 1.65
C ASP A 13 -15.87 -15.64 2.92
N GLU A 14 -15.37 -16.13 4.08
CA GLU A 14 -16.09 -16.04 5.37
C GLU A 14 -16.15 -14.58 5.87
N MET A 15 -15.06 -13.81 5.77
CA MET A 15 -15.04 -12.39 6.11
C MET A 15 -16.06 -11.61 5.29
N THR A 16 -16.07 -11.84 3.98
CA THR A 16 -17.01 -11.16 3.07
C THR A 16 -18.44 -11.54 3.40
N HIS A 17 -18.71 -12.81 3.67
CA HIS A 17 -20.04 -13.29 4.07
C HIS A 17 -20.48 -12.68 5.40
N ASP A 18 -19.61 -12.65 6.43
CA ASP A 18 -19.95 -12.16 7.76
C ASP A 18 -20.29 -10.67 7.71
N ILE A 19 -19.49 -9.82 7.01
CA ILE A 19 -19.78 -8.38 6.92
C ILE A 19 -21.06 -8.08 6.13
N ILE A 20 -21.34 -8.83 5.07
CA ILE A 20 -22.59 -8.67 4.29
C ILE A 20 -23.79 -9.06 5.14
N ARG A 21 -23.71 -10.15 5.89
CA ARG A 21 -24.78 -10.63 6.77
C ARG A 21 -25.09 -9.62 7.87
N GLU A 22 -24.06 -8.94 8.43
CA GLU A 22 -24.24 -7.93 9.46
C GLU A 22 -24.79 -6.61 8.94
N PHE A 23 -24.42 -6.24 7.71
CA PHE A 23 -24.81 -4.98 7.08
C PHE A 23 -25.39 -5.18 5.66
N PRO A 24 -26.49 -5.96 5.50
CA PRO A 24 -26.95 -6.44 4.20
C PRO A 24 -27.26 -5.32 3.19
N ASP A 25 -27.80 -4.18 3.67
CA ASP A 25 -28.20 -3.07 2.82
C ASP A 25 -27.16 -1.95 2.73
N GLN A 26 -26.04 -2.06 3.45
CA GLN A 26 -25.03 -1.01 3.53
C GLN A 26 -23.82 -1.28 2.64
N ILE A 27 -23.45 -2.55 2.47
CA ILE A 27 -22.26 -2.92 1.69
C ILE A 27 -22.56 -2.82 0.19
N VAL A 28 -21.85 -1.94 -0.50
CA VAL A 28 -21.98 -1.75 -1.97
C VAL A 28 -20.96 -2.61 -2.71
N SER A 29 -19.75 -2.66 -2.20
CA SER A 29 -18.66 -3.44 -2.83
C SER A 29 -17.58 -3.81 -1.80
N VAL A 30 -16.98 -4.98 -2.00
CA VAL A 30 -15.76 -5.42 -1.30
C VAL A 30 -14.72 -5.77 -2.35
N VAL A 31 -13.59 -5.08 -2.32
CA VAL A 31 -12.49 -5.21 -3.29
C VAL A 31 -11.21 -5.57 -2.59
N LEU A 32 -10.66 -6.73 -2.88
CA LEU A 32 -9.33 -7.16 -2.46
C LEU A 32 -8.28 -6.54 -3.38
N PHE A 33 -7.16 -6.07 -2.83
CA PHE A 33 -6.03 -5.59 -3.62
C PHE A 33 -4.68 -5.93 -2.96
N GLY A 34 -3.57 -5.41 -3.50
CA GLY A 34 -2.25 -5.62 -2.92
C GLY A 34 -1.65 -7.02 -3.15
N SER A 35 -0.83 -7.48 -2.20
CA SER A 35 -0.07 -8.72 -2.33
C SER A 35 -0.95 -9.96 -2.44
N ALA A 36 -2.12 -9.94 -1.82
CA ALA A 36 -3.06 -11.07 -1.82
C ALA A 36 -3.64 -11.39 -3.21
N THR A 37 -3.74 -10.38 -4.10
CA THR A 37 -4.21 -10.58 -5.49
C THR A 37 -3.12 -11.02 -6.45
N THR A 38 -1.85 -10.83 -6.10
CA THR A 38 -0.70 -11.04 -6.99
C THR A 38 0.10 -12.31 -6.71
N ARG A 39 -0.33 -13.16 -5.79
CA ARG A 39 0.39 -14.35 -5.29
C ARG A 39 1.73 -14.03 -4.59
N GLU A 40 1.90 -12.80 -4.14
CA GLU A 40 3.09 -12.37 -3.40
C GLU A 40 2.85 -12.29 -1.89
N TRP A 41 1.65 -12.64 -1.46
CA TRP A 41 1.27 -12.68 -0.07
C TRP A 41 2.05 -13.76 0.69
N ILE A 42 2.56 -13.41 1.86
CA ILE A 42 3.33 -14.30 2.73
C ILE A 42 2.64 -14.35 4.09
N ARG A 43 2.19 -15.53 4.49
CA ARG A 43 1.54 -15.77 5.78
C ARG A 43 2.37 -15.26 6.94
N GLY A 44 1.75 -14.52 7.88
CA GLY A 44 2.42 -13.92 9.03
C GLY A 44 3.35 -12.75 8.71
N LYS A 45 3.36 -12.26 7.45
CA LYS A 45 4.20 -11.11 7.04
C LYS A 45 3.47 -10.09 6.19
N SER A 46 2.52 -10.54 5.37
CA SER A 46 1.79 -9.67 4.45
C SER A 46 0.40 -9.40 4.98
N ASP A 47 -0.04 -8.16 4.80
CA ASP A 47 -1.40 -7.73 5.08
C ASP A 47 -2.37 -8.25 4.02
N ILE A 48 -3.64 -8.33 4.35
CA ILE A 48 -4.73 -8.53 3.40
C ILE A 48 -5.43 -7.18 3.26
N ASP A 49 -5.27 -6.53 2.11
CA ASP A 49 -5.79 -5.19 1.88
C ASP A 49 -7.13 -5.24 1.16
N CYS A 50 -8.18 -4.70 1.77
CA CYS A 50 -9.52 -4.63 1.18
C CYS A 50 -10.10 -3.20 1.22
N ILE A 51 -10.80 -2.81 0.16
CA ILE A 51 -11.75 -1.70 0.20
C ILE A 51 -13.14 -2.26 0.48
N VAL A 52 -13.83 -1.66 1.44
CA VAL A 52 -15.24 -1.88 1.70
C VAL A 52 -15.98 -0.58 1.41
N LEU A 53 -16.71 -0.54 0.29
CA LEU A 53 -17.54 0.60 -0.07
C LEU A 53 -18.92 0.42 0.55
N ILE A 54 -19.37 1.42 1.30
CA ILE A 54 -20.67 1.45 1.97
C ILE A 54 -21.56 2.59 1.43
N LYS A 55 -22.87 2.48 1.56
CA LYS A 55 -23.82 3.51 1.11
C LYS A 55 -23.74 4.78 1.96
N ASN A 56 -23.72 4.63 3.29
CA ASN A 56 -23.91 5.75 4.23
C ASN A 56 -22.72 5.94 5.16
N ARG A 57 -22.07 7.12 5.11
CA ARG A 57 -20.94 7.48 5.96
C ARG A 57 -21.22 7.41 7.47
N LYS A 58 -22.48 7.58 7.90
CA LYS A 58 -22.83 7.48 9.32
C LYS A 58 -22.60 6.08 9.88
N MET A 59 -22.66 5.05 9.02
CA MET A 59 -22.40 3.66 9.38
C MET A 59 -20.91 3.29 9.40
N ARG A 60 -20.03 4.17 8.88
CA ARG A 60 -18.62 3.87 8.69
C ARG A 60 -17.93 3.35 9.95
N LYS A 61 -18.11 4.06 11.08
CA LYS A 61 -17.46 3.67 12.34
C LYS A 61 -17.93 2.29 12.81
N MET A 62 -19.22 2.01 12.72
CA MET A 62 -19.81 0.73 13.10
C MET A 62 -19.28 -0.41 12.22
N VAL A 63 -19.21 -0.17 10.91
CA VAL A 63 -18.65 -1.14 9.95
C VAL A 63 -17.15 -1.38 10.21
N GLU A 64 -16.38 -0.33 10.52
CA GLU A 64 -14.96 -0.44 10.86
C GLU A 64 -14.76 -1.27 12.14
N GLU A 65 -15.55 -1.04 13.18
CA GLU A 65 -15.49 -1.78 14.46
C GLU A 65 -15.88 -3.25 14.25
N SER A 66 -16.95 -3.54 13.52
CA SER A 66 -17.34 -4.92 13.19
C SER A 66 -16.29 -5.64 12.33
N LEU A 67 -15.67 -4.98 11.37
CA LEU A 67 -14.59 -5.56 10.58
C LEU A 67 -13.37 -5.88 11.44
N ASP A 68 -13.02 -5.05 12.42
CA ASP A 68 -11.95 -5.33 13.35
C ASP A 68 -12.26 -6.61 14.18
N ASP A 69 -13.50 -6.77 14.66
CA ASP A 69 -13.95 -7.97 15.42
C ASP A 69 -13.96 -9.23 14.53
N ILE A 70 -14.48 -9.12 13.31
CA ILE A 70 -14.45 -10.20 12.31
C ILE A 70 -13.00 -10.62 12.03
N LEU A 71 -12.10 -9.65 11.82
CA LEU A 71 -10.69 -9.92 11.56
C LEU A 71 -10.04 -10.69 12.69
N ILE A 72 -10.23 -10.25 13.94
CA ILE A 72 -9.65 -10.90 15.13
C ILE A 72 -10.15 -12.35 15.24
N LYS A 73 -11.48 -12.54 15.10
CA LYS A 73 -12.12 -13.86 15.17
C LYS A 73 -11.58 -14.80 14.08
N LEU A 74 -11.53 -14.32 12.84
CA LEU A 74 -11.13 -15.16 11.71
C LEU A 74 -9.62 -15.40 11.66
N ASP A 75 -8.80 -14.42 12.07
CA ASP A 75 -7.36 -14.63 12.19
C ASP A 75 -7.03 -15.71 13.23
N GLY A 76 -7.73 -15.71 14.36
CA GLY A 76 -7.65 -16.78 15.35
C GLY A 76 -8.05 -18.16 14.80
N LYS A 77 -9.09 -18.21 13.95
CA LYS A 77 -9.57 -19.46 13.32
C LYS A 77 -8.61 -19.99 12.25
N TYR A 78 -8.10 -19.12 11.38
CA TYR A 78 -7.28 -19.49 10.22
C TYR A 78 -5.78 -19.37 10.47
N ASN A 79 -5.36 -18.75 11.58
CA ASN A 79 -3.97 -18.52 11.99
C ASN A 79 -3.13 -17.92 10.87
N LEU A 80 -3.61 -16.82 10.28
CA LEU A 80 -2.91 -16.14 9.18
C LEU A 80 -1.82 -15.18 9.69
N GLY A 81 -1.86 -14.78 10.96
CA GLY A 81 -0.95 -13.82 11.59
C GLY A 81 -1.24 -12.37 11.21
N LEU A 82 -2.49 -12.06 10.83
CA LEU A 82 -2.90 -10.72 10.42
C LEU A 82 -2.98 -9.74 11.59
N SER A 83 -3.37 -10.21 12.77
CA SER A 83 -3.46 -9.40 13.98
C SER A 83 -2.11 -8.82 14.44
N GLU A 84 -0.99 -9.45 14.05
CA GLU A 84 0.34 -8.93 14.33
C GLU A 84 0.78 -7.85 13.34
N THR A 85 0.35 -7.96 12.07
CA THR A 85 0.73 -7.06 10.98
C THR A 85 -0.25 -5.91 10.78
N CYS A 86 -1.53 -6.13 11.12
CA CYS A 86 -2.63 -5.21 10.87
C CYS A 86 -3.20 -4.56 12.13
N THR A 87 -2.55 -4.70 13.29
CA THR A 87 -3.05 -4.09 14.53
C THR A 87 -3.04 -2.56 14.43
N PRO A 88 -4.16 -1.91 14.77
CA PRO A 88 -4.17 -0.47 14.90
C PRO A 88 -3.12 -0.06 15.92
N TYR A 89 -2.46 1.05 15.63
CA TYR A 89 -1.43 1.70 16.41
C TYR A 89 -1.42 1.32 17.91
N LYS A 90 -0.45 0.53 18.34
CA LYS A 90 -0.20 0.25 19.76
C LYS A 90 0.57 1.42 20.35
N LYS A 91 -0.05 2.16 21.29
CA LYS A 91 0.65 3.21 22.05
C LYS A 91 1.85 2.59 22.77
N THR A 92 3.00 3.20 22.57
CA THR A 92 4.22 2.86 23.29
C THR A 92 4.40 3.82 24.47
N THR A 93 5.32 3.52 25.37
CA THR A 93 5.70 4.43 26.46
C THR A 93 6.51 5.65 25.96
N ASN A 94 6.98 5.62 24.71
CA ASN A 94 7.77 6.70 24.13
C ASN A 94 6.87 7.67 23.33
N PRO A 95 6.70 8.94 23.78
CA PRO A 95 5.83 9.91 23.12
C PRO A 95 6.30 10.30 21.71
N ALA A 96 7.61 10.33 21.46
CA ALA A 96 8.15 10.64 20.14
C ALA A 96 7.87 9.51 19.14
N LEU A 97 8.04 8.25 19.55
CA LEU A 97 7.66 7.11 18.75
C LEU A 97 6.15 7.08 18.48
N ASN A 98 5.34 7.44 19.48
CA ASN A 98 3.89 7.55 19.32
C ASN A 98 3.50 8.59 18.27
N LEU A 99 4.21 9.73 18.20
CA LEU A 99 3.98 10.73 17.17
C LEU A 99 4.33 10.20 15.77
N ILE A 100 5.47 9.54 15.64
CA ILE A 100 5.92 8.95 14.36
C ILE A 100 4.92 7.88 13.89
N LEU A 101 4.52 6.96 14.77
CA LEU A 101 3.56 5.92 14.45
C LEU A 101 2.17 6.50 14.13
N LYS A 102 1.79 7.62 14.75
CA LYS A 102 0.55 8.33 14.42
C LYS A 102 0.62 8.93 13.00
N VAL A 103 1.75 9.53 12.62
CA VAL A 103 1.97 10.01 11.25
C VAL A 103 1.97 8.82 10.27
N GLU A 104 2.64 7.74 10.62
CA GLU A 104 2.63 6.50 9.83
C GLU A 104 1.21 5.99 9.59
N SER A 105 0.38 5.91 10.63
CA SER A 105 -1.02 5.46 10.51
C SER A 105 -1.91 6.41 9.70
N MET A 106 -1.50 7.66 9.50
CA MET A 106 -2.20 8.63 8.63
C MET A 106 -1.80 8.47 7.16
N VAL A 107 -0.59 8.01 6.89
CA VAL A 107 0.00 7.90 5.55
C VAL A 107 -0.06 6.46 5.04
N MET A 108 0.19 5.52 5.91
CA MET A 108 0.09 4.10 5.64
C MET A 108 -1.19 3.60 6.31
N PHE A 109 -2.05 3.00 5.53
CA PHE A 109 -3.30 2.44 6.02
C PHE A 109 -3.02 1.44 7.13
N GLY A 110 -3.18 1.86 8.37
CA GLY A 110 -2.89 1.05 9.56
C GLY A 110 -3.91 -0.07 9.83
N ARG A 111 -4.87 -0.25 8.91
CA ARG A 111 -5.88 -1.31 8.95
C ARG A 111 -5.94 -2.02 7.62
N PRO A 112 -6.23 -3.34 7.61
CA PRO A 112 -6.39 -4.11 6.38
C PRO A 112 -7.64 -3.74 5.59
N PHE A 113 -8.57 -3.00 6.21
CA PHE A 113 -9.84 -2.61 5.62
C PHE A 113 -9.94 -1.10 5.46
N PHE A 114 -10.27 -0.68 4.26
CA PHE A 114 -10.53 0.69 3.87
C PHE A 114 -12.03 0.88 3.72
N VAL A 115 -12.69 1.38 4.75
CA VAL A 115 -14.11 1.65 4.67
C VAL A 115 -14.33 3.03 4.08
N LEU A 116 -14.93 3.08 2.90
CA LEU A 116 -15.27 4.29 2.17
C LEU A 116 -16.80 4.36 2.01
N ALA A 117 -17.36 5.55 2.01
CA ALA A 117 -18.78 5.73 1.74
C ALA A 117 -19.00 6.41 0.38
N GLU A 118 -20.03 6.02 -0.35
CA GLU A 118 -20.34 6.58 -1.67
C GLU A 118 -20.54 8.11 -1.63
N ASP A 119 -21.12 8.63 -0.55
CA ASP A 119 -21.35 10.07 -0.37
C ASP A 119 -20.07 10.84 -0.01
N GLN A 120 -19.02 10.16 0.42
CA GLN A 120 -17.70 10.75 0.75
C GLN A 120 -16.69 10.66 -0.37
N PHE A 121 -16.85 9.72 -1.28
CA PHE A 121 -15.84 9.37 -2.25
C PHE A 121 -16.32 9.53 -3.67
N ASP A 122 -15.80 10.56 -4.34
CA ASP A 122 -16.01 10.74 -5.76
C ASP A 122 -14.94 9.94 -6.53
N LEU A 123 -15.29 8.70 -6.88
CA LEU A 123 -14.39 7.79 -7.59
C LEU A 123 -13.94 8.37 -8.93
N LYS A 124 -14.86 8.99 -9.69
CA LYS A 124 -14.57 9.54 -11.02
C LYS A 124 -13.57 10.67 -11.02
N ASN A 125 -13.59 11.48 -9.98
CA ASN A 125 -12.69 12.63 -9.84
C ASN A 125 -11.54 12.37 -8.88
N ALA A 126 -11.43 11.17 -8.30
CA ALA A 126 -10.48 10.82 -7.25
C ALA A 126 -10.45 11.87 -6.12
N LYS A 127 -11.63 12.28 -5.67
CA LYS A 127 -11.78 13.28 -4.60
C LYS A 127 -12.48 12.68 -3.40
N ILE A 128 -11.94 12.98 -2.23
CA ILE A 128 -12.55 12.64 -0.95
C ILE A 128 -13.27 13.88 -0.45
N ARG A 129 -14.58 13.75 -0.17
CA ARG A 129 -15.40 14.81 0.41
C ARG A 129 -15.55 14.55 1.90
N HIS A 130 -15.52 15.63 2.71
CA HIS A 130 -15.90 15.60 4.13
C HIS A 130 -15.06 14.76 5.11
N ASP A 131 -13.86 14.32 4.73
CA ASP A 131 -12.95 13.67 5.68
C ASP A 131 -11.54 14.29 5.61
N LEU A 132 -11.31 15.25 6.52
CA LEU A 132 -10.08 16.02 6.56
C LEU A 132 -8.83 15.14 6.82
N LYS A 133 -8.98 14.06 7.58
CA LYS A 133 -7.86 13.15 7.91
C LYS A 133 -7.41 12.35 6.70
N ILE A 134 -8.37 11.79 5.96
CA ILE A 134 -8.08 11.06 4.73
C ILE A 134 -7.63 12.03 3.63
N GLN A 135 -8.24 13.24 3.56
CA GLN A 135 -7.81 14.27 2.60
C GLN A 135 -6.35 14.68 2.81
N ILE A 136 -5.91 14.92 4.05
CA ILE A 136 -4.53 15.32 4.32
C ILE A 136 -3.56 14.17 4.00
N GLY A 137 -3.88 12.93 4.37
CA GLY A 137 -3.01 11.78 4.10
C GLY A 137 -2.88 11.46 2.61
N LEU A 138 -4.02 11.25 1.93
CA LEU A 138 -4.04 10.75 0.55
C LEU A 138 -4.00 11.83 -0.53
N SER A 139 -4.43 13.07 -0.23
CA SER A 139 -4.48 14.11 -1.26
C SER A 139 -3.26 15.03 -1.28
N THR A 140 -2.56 15.18 -0.15
CA THR A 140 -1.42 16.09 -0.03
C THR A 140 -0.07 15.40 -0.12
N LEU A 141 0.08 14.24 0.48
CA LEU A 141 1.38 13.55 0.60
C LEU A 141 1.49 12.31 -0.28
N ALA A 142 0.38 11.61 -0.53
CA ALA A 142 0.34 10.45 -1.41
C ALA A 142 -0.66 10.68 -2.55
N SER A 143 -0.40 10.14 -3.74
CA SER A 143 -1.34 10.24 -4.85
C SER A 143 -2.50 9.25 -4.64
N LEU A 144 -3.70 9.79 -4.37
CA LEU A 144 -4.93 9.00 -4.35
C LEU A 144 -5.15 8.29 -5.70
N ASN A 145 -4.83 8.98 -6.80
CA ASN A 145 -4.93 8.40 -8.14
C ASN A 145 -4.04 7.18 -8.30
N MET A 146 -2.84 7.19 -7.73
CA MET A 146 -1.96 6.01 -7.77
C MET A 146 -2.55 4.83 -6.99
N PHE A 147 -3.11 5.09 -5.82
CA PHE A 147 -3.79 4.06 -5.02
C PHE A 147 -4.95 3.43 -5.80
N LEU A 148 -5.83 4.24 -6.41
CA LEU A 148 -6.92 3.77 -7.25
C LEU A 148 -6.42 3.03 -8.50
N TYR A 149 -5.34 3.51 -9.11
CA TYR A 149 -4.73 2.87 -10.26
C TYR A 149 -4.19 1.48 -9.93
N ARG A 150 -3.61 1.29 -8.73
CA ARG A 150 -3.20 -0.03 -8.25
C ARG A 150 -4.40 -0.95 -8.09
N ILE A 151 -5.49 -0.47 -7.50
CA ILE A 151 -6.73 -1.24 -7.37
C ILE A 151 -7.31 -1.58 -8.73
N LYS A 152 -7.33 -0.64 -9.68
CA LYS A 152 -7.77 -0.90 -11.06
C LYS A 152 -6.94 -1.99 -11.74
N SER A 153 -5.62 -1.97 -11.53
CA SER A 153 -4.69 -2.88 -12.19
C SER A 153 -4.69 -4.29 -11.58
N THR A 154 -4.81 -4.40 -10.25
CA THR A 154 -4.61 -5.65 -9.51
C THR A 154 -5.79 -6.07 -8.64
N GLY A 155 -6.78 -5.21 -8.45
CA GLY A 155 -7.93 -5.46 -7.57
C GLY A 155 -8.80 -6.61 -8.05
N MET A 156 -9.39 -7.32 -7.10
CA MET A 156 -10.33 -8.41 -7.31
C MET A 156 -11.62 -8.12 -6.53
N ILE A 157 -12.75 -8.15 -7.22
CA ILE A 157 -14.06 -7.97 -6.60
C ILE A 157 -14.40 -9.25 -5.83
N LEU A 158 -14.63 -9.12 -4.54
CA LEU A 158 -15.13 -10.20 -3.69
C LEU A 158 -16.65 -10.16 -3.60
N TYR A 159 -17.26 -8.95 -3.63
CA TYR A 159 -18.68 -8.75 -3.57
C TYR A 159 -19.13 -7.44 -4.23
N GLY A 160 -20.32 -7.44 -4.79
CA GLY A 160 -21.08 -6.25 -5.22
C GLY A 160 -20.58 -5.62 -6.51
N LYS A 161 -20.70 -4.29 -6.58
CA LYS A 161 -20.41 -3.48 -7.77
C LYS A 161 -18.90 -3.49 -8.08
N ASP A 162 -18.55 -3.62 -9.36
CA ASP A 162 -17.18 -3.37 -9.81
C ASP A 162 -16.89 -1.86 -9.86
N ILE A 163 -16.21 -1.37 -8.84
CA ILE A 163 -15.88 0.06 -8.71
C ILE A 163 -14.66 0.47 -9.54
N ARG A 164 -13.93 -0.47 -10.14
CA ARG A 164 -12.69 -0.20 -10.89
C ARG A 164 -12.96 0.57 -12.18
N GLU A 165 -14.16 0.43 -12.75
CA GLU A 165 -14.59 1.15 -13.95
C GLU A 165 -14.86 2.63 -13.69
N ASP A 166 -15.17 2.99 -12.44
CA ASP A 166 -15.45 4.37 -12.04
C ASP A 166 -14.16 5.21 -11.80
N PHE A 167 -12.97 4.62 -11.91
CA PHE A 167 -11.71 5.33 -11.61
C PHE A 167 -11.28 6.29 -12.73
N PRO A 168 -10.70 7.46 -12.36
CA PRO A 168 -10.45 8.53 -13.32
C PRO A 168 -9.41 8.16 -14.39
N GLU A 169 -9.73 8.52 -15.61
CA GLU A 169 -8.81 8.53 -16.76
C GLU A 169 -9.13 9.74 -17.65
N PRO A 170 -8.16 10.46 -18.18
CA PRO A 170 -6.70 10.31 -17.98
C PRO A 170 -6.22 10.86 -16.62
N ILE A 171 -5.11 10.30 -16.11
CA ILE A 171 -4.53 10.74 -14.85
C ILE A 171 -3.83 12.09 -15.05
N PRO A 172 -4.13 13.12 -14.23
CA PRO A 172 -3.48 14.42 -14.31
C PRO A 172 -1.96 14.34 -14.08
N ARG A 173 -1.19 15.21 -14.76
CA ARG A 173 0.28 15.23 -14.62
C ARG A 173 0.75 15.48 -13.19
N ILE A 174 0.06 16.35 -12.47
CA ILE A 174 0.39 16.65 -11.07
C ILE A 174 0.31 15.40 -10.18
N GLU A 175 -0.65 14.52 -10.44
CA GLU A 175 -0.78 13.27 -9.70
C GLU A 175 0.36 12.29 -9.98
N LYS A 176 0.87 12.28 -11.21
CA LYS A 176 2.06 11.50 -11.60
C LYS A 176 3.33 11.97 -10.87
N ILE A 177 3.45 13.29 -10.63
CA ILE A 177 4.55 13.86 -9.86
C ILE A 177 4.36 13.57 -8.37
N LYS A 178 3.14 13.72 -7.84
CA LYS A 178 2.84 13.39 -6.44
C LYS A 178 3.17 11.94 -6.09
N ALA A 179 2.96 10.99 -7.01
CA ALA A 179 3.30 9.59 -6.78
C ALA A 179 4.76 9.42 -6.33
N SER A 180 5.69 10.21 -6.88
CA SER A 180 7.11 10.17 -6.50
C SER A 180 7.38 10.53 -5.04
N PHE A 181 6.42 11.14 -4.34
CA PHE A 181 6.58 11.44 -2.92
C PHE A 181 6.32 10.22 -2.02
N ASN A 182 5.63 9.19 -2.48
CA ASN A 182 5.29 8.01 -1.67
C ASN A 182 6.56 7.30 -1.14
N ALA A 183 7.48 6.94 -2.03
CA ALA A 183 8.71 6.27 -1.62
C ALA A 183 9.65 7.20 -0.84
N ILE A 184 9.71 8.49 -1.18
CA ILE A 184 10.51 9.49 -0.44
C ILE A 184 9.99 9.61 1.00
N LEU A 185 8.67 9.75 1.17
CA LEU A 185 8.06 9.85 2.49
C LEU A 185 8.35 8.61 3.34
N LEU A 186 8.24 7.42 2.73
CA LEU A 186 8.55 6.16 3.41
C LEU A 186 10.02 6.06 3.83
N LEU A 187 10.96 6.60 3.02
CA LEU A 187 12.37 6.72 3.41
C LEU A 187 12.57 7.70 4.58
N MET A 188 11.91 8.87 4.55
CA MET A 188 11.99 9.82 5.66
C MET A 188 11.48 9.20 6.96
N MET A 189 10.36 8.49 6.92
CA MET A 189 9.83 7.74 8.06
C MET A 189 10.81 6.66 8.53
N SER A 190 11.46 5.97 7.60
CA SER A 190 12.47 4.96 7.90
C SER A 190 13.64 5.55 8.68
N PHE A 191 14.16 6.72 8.29
CA PHE A 191 15.19 7.45 9.06
C PHE A 191 14.68 7.84 10.46
N ALA A 192 13.45 8.35 10.56
CA ALA A 192 12.86 8.77 11.84
C ALA A 192 12.66 7.59 12.82
N ILE A 193 12.37 6.39 12.31
CA ILE A 193 12.13 5.18 13.11
C ILE A 193 13.43 4.47 13.50
N LEU A 194 14.52 4.65 12.75
CA LEU A 194 15.80 3.94 12.96
C LEU A 194 16.31 3.98 14.42
N PRO A 195 16.26 5.10 15.16
CA PRO A 195 16.70 5.14 16.55
C PRO A 195 15.92 4.21 17.48
N TYR A 196 14.68 3.87 17.12
CA TYR A 196 13.73 3.11 17.94
C TYR A 196 13.62 1.65 17.49
N SER A 197 13.61 1.39 16.19
CA SER A 197 13.48 0.05 15.62
C SER A 197 14.23 -0.10 14.30
N ALA A 198 15.38 -0.75 14.35
CA ALA A 198 16.16 -1.07 13.15
C ALA A 198 15.35 -1.98 12.20
N LYS A 199 14.58 -2.94 12.74
CA LYS A 199 13.73 -3.86 11.96
C LYS A 199 12.66 -3.13 11.16
N THR A 200 11.87 -2.26 11.81
CA THR A 200 10.81 -1.48 11.16
C THR A 200 11.39 -0.51 10.14
N SER A 201 12.44 0.21 10.51
CA SER A 201 13.17 1.11 9.61
C SER A 201 13.65 0.39 8.36
N PHE A 202 14.28 -0.77 8.50
CA PHE A 202 14.75 -1.56 7.37
C PHE A 202 13.60 -2.03 6.47
N SER A 203 12.49 -2.50 7.07
CA SER A 203 11.29 -2.90 6.32
C SER A 203 10.73 -1.76 5.48
N HIS A 204 10.68 -0.53 6.02
CA HIS A 204 10.22 0.66 5.29
C HIS A 204 11.17 1.02 4.16
N ALA A 205 12.48 0.93 4.37
CA ALA A 205 13.47 1.18 3.31
C ALA A 205 13.35 0.18 2.15
N VAL A 206 13.14 -1.11 2.46
CA VAL A 206 12.89 -2.14 1.45
C VAL A 206 11.60 -1.84 0.68
N LYS A 207 10.49 -1.53 1.39
CA LYS A 207 9.22 -1.15 0.77
C LYS A 207 9.38 0.08 -0.14
N ALA A 208 10.12 1.11 0.31
CA ALA A 208 10.33 2.34 -0.48
C ALA A 208 11.01 2.08 -1.83
N ASN A 209 12.03 1.21 -1.87
CA ASN A 209 12.68 0.85 -3.13
C ASN A 209 11.72 0.15 -4.10
N LEU A 210 10.85 -0.71 -3.59
CA LEU A 210 9.88 -1.45 -4.40
C LEU A 210 8.75 -0.53 -4.88
N TRP A 211 8.24 0.33 -4.02
CA TRP A 211 7.20 1.30 -4.37
C TRP A 211 7.68 2.34 -5.38
N ALA A 212 8.97 2.69 -5.38
CA ALA A 212 9.52 3.54 -6.42
C ALA A 212 9.33 2.97 -7.83
N CYS A 213 9.28 1.65 -8.00
CA CYS A 213 8.93 1.02 -9.27
C CYS A 213 7.46 1.24 -9.63
N ASP A 214 6.55 1.10 -8.66
CA ASP A 214 5.12 1.36 -8.84
C ASP A 214 4.89 2.81 -9.28
N ASP A 215 5.55 3.76 -8.60
CA ASP A 215 5.47 5.19 -8.89
C ASP A 215 5.92 5.50 -10.33
N VAL A 216 7.01 4.87 -10.76
CA VAL A 216 7.54 5.01 -12.14
C VAL A 216 6.54 4.45 -13.15
N LEU A 217 6.04 3.25 -12.95
CA LEU A 217 5.09 2.63 -13.88
C LEU A 217 3.80 3.44 -13.98
N PHE A 218 3.29 3.93 -12.84
CA PHE A 218 2.15 4.85 -12.80
C PHE A 218 2.42 6.14 -13.58
N ALA A 219 3.60 6.77 -13.41
CA ALA A 219 3.96 7.98 -14.11
C ALA A 219 3.93 7.82 -15.64
N PHE A 220 4.29 6.62 -16.14
CA PHE A 220 4.23 6.28 -17.57
C PHE A 220 2.92 5.61 -18.00
N GLY A 221 1.91 5.51 -17.13
CA GLY A 221 0.62 4.86 -17.42
C GLY A 221 0.76 3.38 -17.74
N LYS A 222 1.75 2.69 -17.14
CA LYS A 222 1.95 1.26 -17.31
C LYS A 222 1.21 0.47 -16.26
N PRO A 223 0.55 -0.65 -16.60
CA PRO A 223 -0.23 -1.42 -15.64
C PRO A 223 0.67 -1.95 -14.52
N LEU A 224 0.16 -1.89 -13.30
CA LEU A 224 0.78 -2.50 -12.12
C LEU A 224 0.46 -4.00 -12.09
N SER A 225 1.34 -4.80 -11.48
CA SER A 225 1.23 -6.25 -11.45
C SER A 225 1.93 -6.85 -10.22
N THR A 226 2.69 -7.92 -10.40
CA THR A 226 3.56 -8.46 -9.34
C THR A 226 4.83 -7.64 -9.22
N THR A 227 5.36 -7.49 -7.99
CA THR A 227 6.61 -6.77 -7.73
C THR A 227 7.75 -7.21 -8.65
N PHE A 228 7.88 -8.51 -8.89
CA PHE A 228 8.93 -9.02 -9.80
C PHE A 228 8.76 -8.51 -11.23
N LYS A 229 7.54 -8.58 -11.78
CA LYS A 229 7.27 -8.09 -13.15
C LYS A 229 7.47 -6.59 -13.28
N GLU A 230 7.05 -5.83 -12.26
CA GLU A 230 7.24 -4.38 -12.18
C GLU A 230 8.73 -4.01 -12.23
N ILE A 231 9.56 -4.68 -11.42
CA ILE A 231 11.01 -4.50 -11.43
C ILE A 231 11.59 -4.79 -12.82
N GLN A 232 11.22 -5.89 -13.46
CA GLN A 232 11.71 -6.22 -14.81
C GLN A 232 11.28 -5.17 -15.84
N GLN A 233 10.06 -4.67 -15.72
CA GLN A 233 9.56 -3.64 -16.62
C GLN A 233 10.31 -2.32 -16.45
N VAL A 234 10.56 -1.87 -15.21
CA VAL A 234 11.34 -0.67 -14.91
C VAL A 234 12.78 -0.82 -15.39
N LYS A 235 13.44 -1.96 -15.13
CA LYS A 235 14.78 -2.25 -15.68
C LYS A 235 14.83 -2.13 -17.20
N LYS A 236 13.83 -2.67 -17.90
CA LYS A 236 13.73 -2.57 -19.36
C LYS A 236 13.53 -1.13 -19.82
N MET A 237 12.69 -0.36 -19.12
CA MET A 237 12.41 1.05 -19.46
C MET A 237 13.63 1.95 -19.29
N PHE A 238 14.51 1.65 -18.34
CA PHE A 238 15.70 2.44 -18.03
C PHE A 238 17.01 1.76 -18.44
N LYS A 239 16.94 0.80 -19.35
CA LYS A 239 18.15 0.22 -19.95
C LYS A 239 18.97 1.31 -20.64
N GLY A 240 20.23 1.46 -20.28
CA GLY A 240 21.13 2.51 -20.79
C GLY A 240 21.08 3.84 -20.04
N TYR A 241 20.25 3.95 -19.01
CA TYR A 241 20.27 5.09 -18.09
C TYR A 241 21.17 4.78 -16.88
N ASP A 242 21.68 5.81 -16.23
CA ASP A 242 22.50 5.71 -15.03
C ASP A 242 21.60 5.44 -13.80
N VAL A 243 21.21 4.17 -13.62
CA VAL A 243 20.41 3.67 -12.50
C VAL A 243 20.99 2.34 -12.01
N GLU A 244 21.41 2.28 -10.74
CA GLU A 244 21.99 1.07 -10.17
C GLU A 244 20.92 0.08 -9.69
N PHE A 245 20.44 -0.79 -10.58
CA PHE A 245 19.39 -1.76 -10.28
C PHE A 245 19.76 -2.90 -9.33
N LYS A 246 21.05 -3.08 -9.02
CA LYS A 246 21.50 -4.11 -8.07
C LYS A 246 20.83 -3.94 -6.71
N HIS A 247 20.66 -2.68 -6.25
CA HIS A 247 20.02 -2.37 -4.98
C HIS A 247 18.53 -2.77 -4.95
N LEU A 248 17.85 -2.71 -6.10
CA LEU A 248 16.47 -3.15 -6.23
C LEU A 248 16.33 -4.69 -6.16
N ASP A 249 17.30 -5.42 -6.71
CA ASP A 249 17.35 -6.88 -6.59
C ASP A 249 17.59 -7.30 -5.15
N GLU A 250 18.46 -6.60 -4.43
CA GLU A 250 18.67 -6.78 -2.98
C GLU A 250 17.37 -6.53 -2.20
N ALA A 251 16.65 -5.44 -2.51
CA ALA A 251 15.35 -5.14 -1.88
C ALA A 251 14.33 -6.26 -2.09
N LEU A 252 14.24 -6.82 -3.31
CA LEU A 252 13.36 -7.94 -3.61
C LEU A 252 13.73 -9.21 -2.82
N GLN A 253 15.03 -9.49 -2.69
CA GLN A 253 15.51 -10.62 -1.87
C GLN A 253 15.14 -10.44 -0.41
N TYR A 254 15.34 -9.24 0.14
CA TYR A 254 14.97 -8.92 1.52
C TYR A 254 13.45 -9.02 1.74
N LYS A 255 12.61 -8.57 0.82
CA LYS A 255 11.16 -8.76 0.91
C LYS A 255 10.80 -10.24 1.09
N ARG A 256 11.48 -11.14 0.37
CA ARG A 256 11.20 -12.58 0.41
C ARG A 256 11.80 -13.30 1.63
N LYS A 257 13.00 -12.92 2.06
CA LYS A 257 13.81 -13.65 3.02
C LYS A 257 13.97 -12.97 4.37
N ILE A 258 13.23 -11.91 4.69
CA ILE A 258 13.50 -11.11 5.89
C ILE A 258 13.74 -12.00 7.13
N GLN A 259 14.99 -12.44 7.27
CA GLN A 259 15.56 -12.84 8.55
C GLN A 259 16.02 -11.53 9.20
N THR A 260 15.21 -11.03 10.14
CA THR A 260 15.45 -9.73 10.79
C THR A 260 16.25 -9.87 12.08
N ASP A 261 16.79 -11.04 12.35
CA ASP A 261 17.22 -11.40 13.70
C ASP A 261 18.52 -10.72 14.15
N ASN A 262 19.31 -10.12 13.24
CA ASN A 262 20.57 -9.45 13.59
C ASN A 262 20.82 -8.13 12.82
N LEU A 263 19.77 -7.31 12.62
CA LEU A 263 19.95 -6.02 11.97
C LEU A 263 20.59 -4.98 12.90
N THR A 264 21.86 -4.66 12.67
CA THR A 264 22.49 -3.53 13.36
C THR A 264 22.01 -2.20 12.80
N ARG A 265 21.91 -1.17 13.65
CA ARG A 265 21.53 0.18 13.21
C ARG A 265 22.48 0.73 12.14
N LEU A 266 23.76 0.43 12.24
CA LEU A 266 24.77 0.85 11.26
C LEU A 266 24.52 0.22 9.88
N PHE A 267 24.18 -1.07 9.83
CA PHE A 267 23.80 -1.73 8.59
C PHE A 267 22.57 -1.07 7.96
N VAL A 268 21.52 -0.84 8.76
CA VAL A 268 20.28 -0.19 8.29
C VAL A 268 20.55 1.23 7.80
N LEU A 269 21.38 2.00 8.50
CA LEU A 269 21.75 3.36 8.07
C LEU A 269 22.45 3.34 6.70
N LYS A 270 23.41 2.42 6.48
CA LYS A 270 24.07 2.24 5.18
C LYS A 270 23.10 1.84 4.09
N TYR A 271 22.16 0.95 4.41
CA TYR A 271 21.11 0.54 3.46
C TYR A 271 20.19 1.71 3.10
N LEU A 272 19.77 2.52 4.08
CA LEU A 272 18.98 3.73 3.88
C LEU A 272 19.68 4.74 2.98
N ALA A 273 20.95 4.99 3.17
CA ALA A 273 21.72 5.90 2.31
C ALA A 273 21.72 5.42 0.86
N LYS A 274 21.95 4.12 0.62
CA LYS A 274 21.85 3.51 -0.72
C LYS A 274 20.42 3.59 -1.29
N SER A 275 19.40 3.30 -0.48
CA SER A 275 18.00 3.40 -0.88
C SER A 275 17.64 4.82 -1.32
N THR A 276 18.10 5.82 -0.57
CA THR A 276 17.86 7.23 -0.91
C THR A 276 18.51 7.60 -2.23
N GLY A 277 19.78 7.22 -2.45
CA GLY A 277 20.46 7.42 -3.73
C GLY A 277 19.74 6.76 -4.90
N PHE A 278 19.32 5.50 -4.73
CA PHE A 278 18.57 4.76 -5.73
C PHE A 278 17.24 5.42 -6.09
N VAL A 279 16.39 5.72 -5.08
CA VAL A 279 15.04 6.30 -5.30
C VAL A 279 15.14 7.67 -5.96
N ILE A 280 16.03 8.55 -5.46
CA ILE A 280 16.24 9.88 -6.05
C ILE A 280 16.78 9.76 -7.49
N GLY A 281 17.78 8.92 -7.71
CA GLY A 281 18.36 8.67 -9.04
C GLY A 281 17.29 8.18 -10.02
N LEU A 282 16.49 7.20 -9.64
CA LEU A 282 15.39 6.68 -10.46
C LEU A 282 14.36 7.76 -10.81
N TYR A 283 13.98 8.62 -9.85
CA TYR A 283 13.02 9.69 -10.10
C TYR A 283 13.59 10.80 -10.98
N ILE A 284 14.87 11.17 -10.84
CA ILE A 284 15.52 12.12 -11.74
C ILE A 284 15.51 11.58 -13.17
N GLN A 285 15.86 10.31 -13.38
CA GLN A 285 15.82 9.70 -14.71
C GLN A 285 14.40 9.57 -15.25
N THR A 286 13.42 9.32 -14.38
CA THR A 286 12.00 9.32 -14.73
C THR A 286 11.56 10.67 -15.26
N LEU A 287 11.86 11.75 -14.55
CA LEU A 287 11.53 13.11 -14.96
C LEU A 287 12.21 13.48 -16.28
N LYS A 288 13.51 13.19 -16.45
CA LYS A 288 14.22 13.40 -17.71
C LYS A 288 13.53 12.69 -18.86
N LYS A 289 13.18 11.41 -18.70
CA LYS A 289 12.50 10.63 -19.74
C LYS A 289 11.09 11.14 -20.04
N MET A 290 10.34 11.60 -19.05
CA MET A 290 9.02 12.22 -19.25
C MET A 290 9.08 13.55 -20.01
N LEU A 291 10.16 14.31 -19.83
CA LEU A 291 10.38 15.57 -20.55
C LEU A 291 10.85 15.31 -21.99
N TRP A 292 11.69 14.31 -22.22
CA TRP A 292 12.25 14.00 -23.55
C TRP A 292 11.24 13.33 -24.49
N ASN A 293 10.33 12.50 -23.96
CA ASN A 293 9.29 11.86 -24.79
C ASN A 293 8.16 12.82 -25.22
N LYS A 294 8.35 14.13 -25.07
CA LYS A 294 7.43 15.18 -25.57
C LYS A 294 7.88 15.82 -26.90
N THR A 295 9.06 15.48 -27.35
CA THR A 295 9.57 15.82 -28.69
C THR A 295 9.43 14.63 -29.61
#